data_5aa579cf1e689952379e75ea752aa9b0
#
_entry.id   5aa579cf1e689952379e75ea752aa9b0
#
_cell.length_a   1.000
_cell.length_b   1.000
_cell.length_c   1.000
_cell.angle_alpha   90.00
_cell.angle_beta   90.00
_cell.angle_gamma   90.00
#
_symmetry.space_group_name_H-M   'P 1'
#
loop_
_entity.id
_entity.type
_entity.pdbx_description
1 polymer ?
#
loop_
_entity_poly.entity_id
_entity_poly.type
_entity_poly.pdbx_seq_one_letter_code
_entity_poly.pdbx_strand_id
1 'polypeptide(L)'
;MEIPDQFLVGATGPSVARVLIAKTSLDGHWRGINVVSRALREGGFEVILAGMITAETIARVAADEDVDLIGLNVGGRVEVVERILDTLQAQHVTAPVFAGGTIPHYAAERLEKRGVRCFPPGSSLEDIVTAARELTGHA
;
A
#
# COMPACT_ATOMS: atom_id res chain seq x y z
N MET A 1 -10.61 -8.35 26.57
CA MET A 1 -11.81 -7.57 26.86
C MET A 1 -12.58 -7.31 25.58
N GLU A 2 -13.85 -7.60 25.64
CA GLU A 2 -14.68 -7.36 24.50
C GLU A 2 -14.99 -5.87 24.36
N ILE A 3 -14.91 -5.36 23.13
CA ILE A 3 -15.23 -3.96 22.87
C ILE A 3 -16.74 -3.83 22.78
N PRO A 4 -17.36 -2.93 23.59
CA PRO A 4 -18.79 -2.73 23.49
C PRO A 4 -19.24 -2.30 22.09
N ASP A 5 -20.39 -2.75 21.67
CA ASP A 5 -20.90 -2.49 20.34
C ASP A 5 -20.97 -1.03 19.96
N GLN A 6 -21.23 -0.15 20.92
CA GLN A 6 -21.32 1.28 20.62
C GLN A 6 -19.97 1.85 20.12
N PHE A 7 -18.85 1.21 20.47
CA PHE A 7 -17.55 1.63 19.98
C PHE A 7 -17.24 1.04 18.63
N LEU A 8 -18.03 0.06 18.20
CA LEU A 8 -17.88 -0.58 16.91
C LEU A 8 -18.83 -0.03 15.87
N VAL A 9 -19.63 0.98 16.21
CA VAL A 9 -20.63 1.51 15.29
C VAL A 9 -20.02 1.95 13.97
N GLY A 10 -18.87 2.60 14.01
CA GLY A 10 -18.17 2.97 12.79
C GLY A 10 -17.59 1.81 12.02
N ALA A 11 -17.52 0.63 12.65
CA ALA A 11 -16.97 -0.59 12.07
C ALA A 11 -17.98 -1.73 12.00
N THR A 12 -19.25 -1.47 12.32
CA THR A 12 -20.28 -2.51 12.31
C THR A 12 -20.74 -2.91 10.92
N GLY A 13 -20.38 -2.13 9.93
CA GLY A 13 -20.51 -2.54 8.55
C GLY A 13 -19.27 -3.35 8.15
N PRO A 14 -18.92 -3.36 6.88
CA PRO A 14 -17.67 -3.97 6.44
C PRO A 14 -16.51 -3.36 7.23
N SER A 15 -15.58 -4.19 7.65
CA SER A 15 -14.38 -3.72 8.33
C SER A 15 -13.68 -2.68 7.49
N VAL A 16 -13.15 -1.65 8.14
CA VAL A 16 -12.36 -0.64 7.45
C VAL A 16 -11.05 -1.29 6.98
N ALA A 17 -10.76 -1.18 5.70
CA ALA A 17 -9.53 -1.71 5.17
C ALA A 17 -8.34 -0.85 5.59
N ARG A 18 -7.25 -1.50 5.90
CA ARG A 18 -6.03 -0.87 6.39
C ARG A 18 -4.94 -0.94 5.34
N VAL A 19 -4.34 0.21 5.02
CA VAL A 19 -3.31 0.32 3.99
C VAL A 19 -2.01 0.80 4.62
N LEU A 20 -0.93 0.08 4.34
CA LEU A 20 0.41 0.50 4.73
C LEU A 20 1.07 1.20 3.54
N ILE A 21 1.52 2.43 3.73
CA ILE A 21 2.23 3.18 2.70
C ILE A 21 3.69 3.35 3.14
N ALA A 22 4.61 2.97 2.28
CA ALA A 22 6.04 3.08 2.56
C ALA A 22 6.79 3.65 1.36
N LYS A 23 7.91 4.31 1.64
CA LYS A 23 8.85 4.78 0.63
C LYS A 23 9.92 3.73 0.42
N THR A 24 10.38 3.58 -0.81
CA THR A 24 11.46 2.64 -1.14
C THR A 24 12.80 3.35 -1.35
N SER A 25 12.81 4.69 -1.41
CA SER A 25 14.05 5.44 -1.59
C SER A 25 13.95 6.81 -0.96
N LEU A 26 15.13 7.42 -0.74
CA LEU A 26 15.22 8.77 -0.21
C LEU A 26 14.81 9.83 -1.23
N ASP A 27 14.84 9.49 -2.51
CA ASP A 27 14.57 10.43 -3.60
C ASP A 27 13.08 10.66 -3.84
N GLY A 28 12.21 9.94 -3.18
CA GLY A 28 10.78 10.11 -3.35
C GLY A 28 10.29 11.43 -2.76
N HIS A 29 9.28 12.00 -3.39
CA HIS A 29 8.67 13.23 -2.89
C HIS A 29 7.62 12.88 -1.83
N TRP A 30 7.82 13.36 -0.61
CA TRP A 30 6.86 13.19 0.47
C TRP A 30 5.48 13.73 0.10
N ARG A 31 5.46 14.74 -0.77
CA ARG A 31 4.21 15.32 -1.24
C ARG A 31 3.30 14.29 -1.90
N GLY A 32 3.87 13.47 -2.79
CA GLY A 32 3.08 12.44 -3.48
C GLY A 32 2.49 11.43 -2.50
N ILE A 33 3.30 10.99 -1.54
CA ILE A 33 2.84 10.04 -0.50
C ILE A 33 1.73 10.65 0.33
N ASN A 34 1.89 11.90 0.75
CA ASN A 34 0.89 12.57 1.58
C ASN A 34 -0.42 12.76 0.84
N VAL A 35 -0.36 13.10 -0.43
CA VAL A 35 -1.55 13.30 -1.26
C VAL A 35 -2.31 11.98 -1.44
N VAL A 36 -1.58 10.90 -1.75
CA VAL A 36 -2.19 9.58 -1.90
C VAL A 36 -2.78 9.10 -0.57
N SER A 37 -2.05 9.26 0.52
CA SER A 37 -2.53 8.86 1.85
C SER A 37 -3.81 9.58 2.22
N ARG A 38 -3.87 10.88 1.94
CA ARG A 38 -5.06 11.68 2.19
C ARG A 38 -6.24 11.19 1.36
N ALA A 39 -6.02 10.94 0.07
CA ALA A 39 -7.07 10.44 -0.81
C ALA A 39 -7.63 9.10 -0.33
N LEU A 40 -6.75 8.21 0.11
CA LEU A 40 -7.18 6.92 0.65
C LEU A 40 -8.00 7.09 1.93
N ARG A 41 -7.57 7.97 2.82
CA ARG A 41 -8.34 8.25 4.05
C ARG A 41 -9.72 8.83 3.72
N GLU A 42 -9.79 9.77 2.79
CA GLU A 42 -11.05 10.31 2.33
C GLU A 42 -11.94 9.27 1.67
N GLY A 43 -11.31 8.25 1.07
CA GLY A 43 -12.00 7.10 0.46
C GLY A 43 -12.44 6.04 1.46
N GLY A 44 -12.19 6.25 2.76
CA GLY A 44 -12.63 5.33 3.81
C GLY A 44 -11.60 4.34 4.30
N PHE A 45 -10.34 4.46 3.87
CA PHE A 45 -9.28 3.57 4.33
C PHE A 45 -8.59 4.11 5.56
N GLU A 46 -8.14 3.19 6.42
CA GLU A 46 -7.20 3.52 7.48
C GLU A 46 -5.80 3.42 6.90
N VAL A 47 -5.00 4.47 7.05
CA VAL A 47 -3.66 4.51 6.45
C VAL A 47 -2.59 4.56 7.51
N ILE A 48 -1.63 3.65 7.40
CA ILE A 48 -0.41 3.67 8.20
C ILE A 48 0.69 4.19 7.28
N LEU A 49 1.21 5.37 7.59
CA LEU A 49 2.27 5.99 6.81
C LEU A 49 3.60 5.71 7.49
N ALA A 50 4.36 4.78 6.92
CA ALA A 50 5.57 4.29 7.56
C ALA A 50 6.84 5.05 7.16
N GLY A 51 6.81 5.76 6.05
CA GLY A 51 8.00 6.42 5.55
C GLY A 51 8.98 5.44 4.92
N MET A 52 10.27 5.75 5.02
CA MET A 52 11.30 4.89 4.45
C MET A 52 11.76 3.87 5.48
N ILE A 53 11.47 2.61 5.23
CA ILE A 53 11.82 1.50 6.13
C ILE A 53 12.33 0.32 5.31
N THR A 54 12.99 -0.62 5.99
CA THR A 54 13.55 -1.80 5.31
C THR A 54 12.45 -2.76 4.87
N ALA A 55 12.79 -3.66 3.95
CA ALA A 55 11.86 -4.70 3.51
C ALA A 55 11.38 -5.55 4.69
N GLU A 56 12.27 -5.89 5.59
CA GLU A 56 11.95 -6.69 6.78
C GLU A 56 10.99 -5.95 7.71
N THR A 57 11.17 -4.64 7.87
CA THR A 57 10.27 -3.82 8.68
C THR A 57 8.91 -3.69 8.02
N ILE A 58 8.87 -3.52 6.69
CA ILE A 58 7.61 -3.48 5.96
C ILE A 58 6.81 -4.76 6.21
N ALA A 59 7.46 -5.91 6.07
CA ALA A 59 6.80 -7.20 6.28
C ALA A 59 6.31 -7.35 7.72
N ARG A 60 7.11 -6.94 8.70
CA ARG A 60 6.73 -7.03 10.10
C ARG A 60 5.54 -6.12 10.42
N VAL A 61 5.58 -4.88 9.99
CA VAL A 61 4.47 -3.95 10.22
C VAL A 61 3.21 -4.44 9.53
N ALA A 62 3.34 -4.93 8.29
CA ALA A 62 2.19 -5.46 7.56
C ALA A 62 1.53 -6.62 8.30
N ALA A 63 2.34 -7.51 8.86
CA ALA A 63 1.83 -8.64 9.64
C ALA A 63 1.25 -8.19 10.98
N ASP A 64 1.98 -7.36 11.72
CA ASP A 64 1.56 -6.92 13.06
C ASP A 64 0.26 -6.09 13.02
N GLU A 65 0.12 -5.27 11.98
CA GLU A 65 -1.06 -4.41 11.83
C GLU A 65 -2.16 -5.05 10.98
N ASP A 66 -1.91 -6.26 10.50
CA ASP A 66 -2.88 -7.01 9.69
C ASP A 66 -3.42 -6.17 8.55
N VAL A 67 -2.51 -5.59 7.75
CA VAL A 67 -2.92 -4.69 6.68
C VAL A 67 -3.55 -5.44 5.51
N ASP A 68 -4.48 -4.78 4.83
CA ASP A 68 -5.21 -5.33 3.70
C ASP A 68 -4.56 -4.96 2.37
N LEU A 69 -3.67 -3.99 2.37
CA LEU A 69 -3.05 -3.47 1.15
C LEU A 69 -1.74 -2.78 1.51
N ILE A 70 -0.74 -2.93 0.65
CA ILE A 70 0.54 -2.26 0.81
C ILE A 70 0.79 -1.38 -0.40
N GLY A 71 1.06 -0.11 -0.15
CA GLY A 71 1.42 0.84 -1.19
C GLY A 71 2.88 1.25 -1.07
N LEU A 72 3.59 1.20 -2.18
CA LEU A 72 5.00 1.54 -2.24
C LEU A 72 5.23 2.74 -3.14
N ASN A 73 5.96 3.72 -2.64
CA ASN A 73 6.44 4.83 -3.45
C ASN A 73 7.82 4.44 -3.99
N VAL A 74 7.93 4.30 -5.30
CA VAL A 74 9.10 3.75 -5.96
C VAL A 74 9.97 4.86 -6.52
N GLY A 75 11.27 4.78 -6.28
CA GLY A 75 12.24 5.77 -6.73
C GLY A 75 13.10 5.33 -7.90
N GLY A 76 12.58 4.50 -8.78
CA GLY A 76 13.28 4.10 -10.00
C GLY A 76 14.09 2.81 -9.91
N ARG A 77 14.29 2.27 -8.72
CA ARG A 77 15.06 1.02 -8.54
C ARG A 77 14.11 -0.14 -8.30
N VAL A 78 13.81 -0.86 -9.37
CA VAL A 78 12.87 -1.98 -9.31
C VAL A 78 13.35 -3.10 -8.39
N GLU A 79 14.66 -3.29 -8.27
CA GLU A 79 15.24 -4.34 -7.43
C GLU A 79 14.84 -4.19 -5.96
N VAL A 80 14.70 -2.96 -5.51
CA VAL A 80 14.26 -2.69 -4.13
C VAL A 80 12.86 -3.20 -3.92
N VAL A 81 11.97 -2.95 -4.87
CA VAL A 81 10.59 -3.43 -4.80
C VAL A 81 10.54 -4.94 -4.84
N GLU A 82 11.32 -5.54 -5.73
CA GLU A 82 11.37 -7.00 -5.84
C GLU A 82 11.85 -7.65 -4.55
N ARG A 83 12.83 -7.05 -3.89
CA ARG A 83 13.29 -7.53 -2.60
C ARG A 83 12.19 -7.45 -1.53
N ILE A 84 11.41 -6.37 -1.55
CA ILE A 84 10.28 -6.23 -0.65
C ILE A 84 9.27 -7.34 -0.92
N LEU A 85 8.94 -7.60 -2.18
CA LEU A 85 8.02 -8.69 -2.54
C LEU A 85 8.53 -10.05 -2.07
N ASP A 86 9.82 -10.32 -2.26
CA ASP A 86 10.43 -11.57 -1.82
C ASP A 86 10.33 -11.71 -0.29
N THR A 87 10.57 -10.63 0.43
CA THR A 87 10.50 -10.62 1.89
C THR A 87 9.08 -10.84 2.37
N LEU A 88 8.11 -10.19 1.74
CA LEU A 88 6.70 -10.40 2.06
C LEU A 88 6.29 -11.85 1.86
N GLN A 89 6.72 -12.43 0.76
CA GLN A 89 6.43 -13.84 0.46
C GLN A 89 7.06 -14.77 1.50
N ALA A 90 8.32 -14.52 1.85
CA ALA A 90 9.03 -15.32 2.85
C ALA A 90 8.38 -15.22 4.25
N GLN A 91 7.77 -14.09 4.56
CA GLN A 91 7.09 -13.87 5.84
C GLN A 91 5.61 -14.23 5.79
N HIS A 92 5.15 -14.80 4.69
CA HIS A 92 3.75 -15.20 4.48
C HIS A 92 2.75 -14.03 4.56
N VAL A 93 3.18 -12.84 4.17
CA VAL A 93 2.29 -11.69 4.06
C VAL A 93 1.64 -11.74 2.68
N THR A 94 0.33 -11.87 2.64
CA THR A 94 -0.42 -12.06 1.40
C THR A 94 -1.16 -10.81 0.92
N ALA A 95 -1.04 -9.70 1.65
CA ALA A 95 -1.68 -8.46 1.24
C ALA A 95 -1.22 -8.05 -0.17
N PRO A 96 -2.15 -7.65 -1.03
CA PRO A 96 -1.77 -7.16 -2.36
C PRO A 96 -0.94 -5.88 -2.26
N VAL A 97 -0.17 -5.62 -3.31
CA VAL A 97 0.75 -4.48 -3.35
C VAL A 97 0.42 -3.61 -4.56
N PHE A 98 0.38 -2.31 -4.35
CA PHE A 98 0.40 -1.36 -5.45
C PHE A 98 1.64 -0.48 -5.34
N ALA A 99 2.06 0.08 -6.46
CA ALA A 99 3.26 0.89 -6.53
C ALA A 99 3.02 2.13 -7.39
N GLY A 100 3.54 3.25 -6.94
CA GLY A 100 3.47 4.50 -7.67
C GLY A 100 4.80 5.24 -7.58
N GLY A 101 4.88 6.36 -8.27
CA GLY A 101 6.09 7.17 -8.31
C GLY A 101 6.83 7.01 -9.64
N THR A 102 8.15 7.10 -9.61
CA THR A 102 8.96 7.01 -10.83
C THR A 102 9.23 5.53 -11.15
N ILE A 103 8.38 4.95 -11.99
CA ILE A 103 8.53 3.55 -12.40
C ILE A 103 8.76 3.50 -13.91
N PRO A 104 9.96 3.10 -14.35
CA PRO A 104 10.19 2.92 -15.78
C PRO A 104 9.25 1.86 -16.37
N HIS A 105 8.90 2.00 -17.64
CA HIS A 105 7.95 1.10 -18.27
C HIS A 105 8.36 -0.39 -18.15
N TYR A 106 9.64 -0.70 -18.37
CA TYR A 106 10.11 -2.08 -18.26
C TYR A 106 9.97 -2.62 -16.84
N ALA A 107 10.15 -1.75 -15.84
CA ALA A 107 10.01 -2.14 -14.44
C ALA A 107 8.55 -2.40 -14.09
N ALA A 108 7.64 -1.58 -14.61
CA ALA A 108 6.22 -1.77 -14.40
C ALA A 108 5.77 -3.14 -14.92
N GLU A 109 6.23 -3.53 -16.10
CA GLU A 109 5.91 -4.85 -16.65
C GLU A 109 6.37 -5.98 -15.75
N ARG A 110 7.60 -5.88 -15.23
CA ARG A 110 8.16 -6.89 -14.32
C ARG A 110 7.33 -7.00 -13.04
N LEU A 111 6.96 -5.85 -12.47
CA LEU A 111 6.19 -5.82 -11.23
C LEU A 111 4.77 -6.32 -11.44
N GLU A 112 4.15 -5.96 -12.56
CA GLU A 112 2.81 -6.43 -12.88
C GLU A 112 2.74 -7.95 -13.04
N LYS A 113 3.78 -8.55 -13.58
CA LYS A 113 3.89 -10.01 -13.66
C LYS A 113 3.94 -10.67 -12.30
N ARG A 114 4.35 -9.95 -11.27
CA ARG A 114 4.38 -10.42 -9.89
C ARG A 114 3.12 -10.01 -9.11
N GLY A 115 2.12 -9.45 -9.79
CA GLY A 115 0.85 -9.10 -9.18
C GLY A 115 0.79 -7.70 -8.60
N VAL A 116 1.79 -6.86 -8.82
CA VAL A 116 1.80 -5.48 -8.33
C VAL A 116 0.99 -4.59 -9.27
N ARG A 117 0.06 -3.81 -8.72
CA ARG A 117 -0.68 -2.81 -9.49
C ARG A 117 0.16 -1.55 -9.57
N CYS A 118 0.57 -1.15 -10.77
CA CYS A 118 1.45 0.00 -10.95
C CYS A 118 0.69 1.22 -11.44
N PHE A 119 1.03 2.39 -10.88
CA PHE A 119 0.47 3.68 -11.27
C PHE A 119 1.59 4.58 -11.78
N PRO A 120 1.62 4.87 -13.09
CA PRO A 120 2.63 5.76 -13.64
C PRO A 120 2.41 7.19 -13.14
N PRO A 121 3.43 8.06 -13.28
CA PRO A 121 3.28 9.47 -12.95
C PRO A 121 2.09 10.07 -13.69
N GLY A 122 1.30 10.90 -13.01
CA GLY A 122 0.12 11.50 -13.59
C GLY A 122 -1.16 10.70 -13.42
N SER A 123 -1.09 9.51 -12.80
CA SER A 123 -2.30 8.76 -12.47
C SER A 123 -3.18 9.57 -11.54
N SER A 124 -4.49 9.50 -11.76
CA SER A 124 -5.42 10.26 -10.91
C SER A 124 -5.53 9.62 -9.54
N LEU A 125 -5.79 10.45 -8.53
CA LEU A 125 -6.03 9.95 -7.18
C LEU A 125 -7.29 9.08 -7.13
N GLU A 126 -8.28 9.42 -7.94
CA GLU A 126 -9.50 8.63 -8.05
C GLU A 126 -9.21 7.22 -8.53
N ASP A 127 -8.35 7.07 -9.53
CA ASP A 127 -7.96 5.75 -10.04
C ASP A 127 -7.24 4.93 -8.97
N ILE A 128 -6.40 5.58 -8.18
CA ILE A 128 -5.66 4.91 -7.11
C ILE A 128 -6.63 4.41 -6.03
N VAL A 129 -7.57 5.24 -5.63
CA VAL A 129 -8.58 4.85 -4.63
C VAL A 129 -9.47 3.73 -5.16
N THR A 130 -9.88 3.81 -6.41
CA THR A 130 -10.68 2.76 -7.05
C THR A 130 -9.94 1.43 -7.07
N ALA A 131 -8.66 1.45 -7.45
CA ALA A 131 -7.84 0.24 -7.46
C ALA A 131 -7.67 -0.32 -6.04
N ALA A 132 -7.50 0.55 -5.04
CA ALA A 132 -7.41 0.10 -3.65
C ALA A 132 -8.68 -0.62 -3.22
N ARG A 133 -9.84 -0.13 -3.61
CA ARG A 133 -11.11 -0.81 -3.33
C ARG A 133 -11.18 -2.16 -4.02
N GLU A 134 -10.78 -2.23 -5.27
CA GLU A 134 -10.75 -3.49 -6.00
C GLU A 134 -9.83 -4.51 -5.35
N LEU A 135 -8.62 -4.07 -5.00
CA LEU A 135 -7.60 -4.96 -4.43
C LEU A 135 -7.96 -5.46 -3.03
N THR A 136 -8.71 -4.68 -2.27
CA THR A 136 -9.12 -5.07 -0.92
C THR A 136 -10.50 -5.69 -0.87
N GLY A 137 -11.21 -5.73 -1.98
CA GLY A 137 -12.58 -6.23 -2.02
C GLY A 137 -13.61 -5.28 -1.41
N HIS A 138 -13.25 -4.04 -1.18
CA HIS A 138 -14.15 -3.00 -0.67
C HIS A 138 -14.69 -2.20 -1.84
N ALA A 139 -15.86 -2.52 -2.24
CA ALA A 139 -16.50 -1.83 -3.36
C ALA A 139 -16.96 -0.43 -3.00
#